data_ec4c7d3e1ca74ada482a076b96ffdd51
#
_entry.id   ec4c7d3e1ca74ada482a076b96ffdd51
#
_cell.length_a   1.000
_cell.length_b   1.000
_cell.length_c   1.000
_cell.angle_alpha   90.00
_cell.angle_beta   90.00
_cell.angle_gamma   90.00
#
_symmetry.space_group_name_H-M   'P 1'
#
loop_
_entity.id
_entity.type
_entity.pdbx_description
1 polymer ?
#
loop_
_entity_poly.entity_id
_entity_poly.type
_entity_poly.pdbx_seq_one_letter_code
_entity_poly.pdbx_strand_id
1 'polypeptide(L)'
;METAAENRLSVAMRLPKHEVQIVNAYAKENGLTKTDAFLHFLRQGIASENERADSDRLRSIEQLLQEILHKVDAPAAASSIADVRRCVAAEAAKFPAIEKAILFGSIARGDAGPQSDVDLRLVLDRSKQFSLYDLARLQKALEKRLSREVDIITADTLKNQNLAMAIKQEGVTINER
;
A
#
# COMPACT_ATOMS: atom_id res chain seq x y z
N MET A 1 19.78 -56.02 1.70
CA MET A 1 20.43 -54.89 2.41
C MET A 1 21.49 -54.32 1.48
N GLU A 2 21.10 -53.36 0.68
CA GLU A 2 21.99 -52.71 -0.29
C GLU A 2 22.61 -51.51 0.43
N THR A 3 23.88 -51.62 0.80
CA THR A 3 24.65 -50.51 1.36
C THR A 3 24.89 -49.55 0.22
N ALA A 4 24.15 -48.42 0.24
CA ALA A 4 24.42 -47.29 -0.63
C ALA A 4 25.87 -46.84 -0.42
N ALA A 5 26.77 -47.20 -1.32
CA ALA A 5 28.08 -46.60 -1.40
C ALA A 5 27.88 -45.11 -1.69
N GLU A 6 28.04 -44.27 -0.66
CA GLU A 6 28.05 -42.84 -0.81
C GLU A 6 29.06 -42.48 -1.92
N ASN A 7 28.59 -41.91 -3.01
CA ASN A 7 29.39 -41.49 -4.12
C ASN A 7 30.25 -40.28 -3.68
N ARG A 8 31.40 -40.54 -3.08
CA ARG A 8 32.31 -39.52 -2.55
C ARG A 8 33.14 -38.94 -3.69
N LEU A 9 32.92 -37.67 -3.97
CA LEU A 9 33.76 -36.91 -4.89
C LEU A 9 34.96 -36.33 -4.13
N SER A 10 36.16 -36.44 -4.73
CA SER A 10 37.36 -35.79 -4.21
C SER A 10 37.35 -34.30 -4.62
N VAL A 11 37.43 -33.42 -3.65
CA VAL A 11 37.50 -31.97 -3.87
C VAL A 11 38.81 -31.45 -3.30
N ALA A 12 39.63 -30.80 -4.16
CA ALA A 12 40.86 -30.12 -3.75
C ALA A 12 40.55 -28.63 -3.51
N MET A 13 40.80 -28.14 -2.29
CA MET A 13 40.52 -26.75 -1.92
C MET A 13 41.75 -26.11 -1.27
N ARG A 14 42.02 -24.85 -1.56
CA ARG A 14 43.02 -24.03 -0.88
C ARG A 14 42.34 -23.17 0.17
N LEU A 15 42.60 -23.43 1.45
CA LEU A 15 42.05 -22.66 2.56
C LEU A 15 43.13 -21.77 3.19
N PRO A 16 42.77 -20.61 3.73
CA PRO A 16 43.66 -19.79 4.53
C PRO A 16 44.17 -20.59 5.76
N LYS A 17 45.41 -20.33 6.18
CA LYS A 17 46.03 -21.06 7.29
C LYS A 17 45.22 -21.01 8.58
N HIS A 18 44.65 -19.89 8.86
CA HIS A 18 43.87 -19.65 10.06
C HIS A 18 42.59 -20.51 10.11
N GLU A 19 41.86 -20.63 8.98
CA GLU A 19 40.67 -21.49 8.87
C GLU A 19 41.02 -22.98 9.11
N VAL A 20 42.14 -23.41 8.54
CA VAL A 20 42.65 -24.79 8.77
C VAL A 20 42.99 -25.04 10.24
N GLN A 21 43.50 -24.02 10.95
CA GLN A 21 43.80 -24.12 12.38
C GLN A 21 42.51 -24.29 13.20
N ILE A 22 41.45 -23.54 12.89
CA ILE A 22 40.13 -23.64 13.57
C ILE A 22 39.56 -25.06 13.40
N VAL A 23 39.54 -25.56 12.14
CA VAL A 23 39.04 -26.91 11.85
C VAL A 23 39.86 -27.98 12.58
N ASN A 24 41.22 -27.86 12.62
CA ASN A 24 42.08 -28.80 13.32
C ASN A 24 41.87 -28.79 14.85
N ALA A 25 41.70 -27.62 15.44
CA ALA A 25 41.42 -27.47 16.87
C ALA A 25 40.11 -28.16 17.24
N TYR A 26 39.02 -27.82 16.49
CA TYR A 26 37.73 -28.44 16.69
C TYR A 26 37.73 -29.96 16.53
N ALA A 27 38.42 -30.47 15.46
CA ALA A 27 38.55 -31.89 15.23
C ALA A 27 39.24 -32.60 16.41
N LYS A 28 40.31 -31.98 16.98
CA LYS A 28 41.06 -32.52 18.12
C LYS A 28 40.20 -32.53 19.39
N GLU A 29 39.51 -31.46 19.67
CA GLU A 29 38.63 -31.32 20.86
C GLU A 29 37.47 -32.32 20.85
N ASN A 30 36.93 -32.61 19.68
CA ASN A 30 35.73 -33.44 19.51
C ASN A 30 36.06 -34.90 19.07
N GLY A 31 37.32 -35.26 18.95
CA GLY A 31 37.71 -36.60 18.51
C GLY A 31 37.32 -36.94 17.08
N LEU A 32 37.20 -35.95 16.23
CA LEU A 32 36.76 -36.08 14.82
C LEU A 32 37.96 -36.13 13.84
N THR A 33 37.73 -36.67 12.64
CA THR A 33 38.68 -36.47 11.57
C THR A 33 38.59 -35.02 11.07
N LYS A 34 39.65 -34.50 10.44
CA LYS A 34 39.64 -33.15 9.83
C LYS A 34 38.52 -32.99 8.80
N THR A 35 38.25 -34.05 8.05
CA THR A 35 37.18 -34.07 7.05
C THR A 35 35.80 -33.96 7.69
N ASP A 36 35.56 -34.70 8.78
CA ASP A 36 34.28 -34.67 9.47
C ASP A 36 34.05 -33.31 10.15
N ALA A 37 35.12 -32.73 10.74
CA ALA A 37 35.03 -31.37 11.31
C ALA A 37 34.73 -30.32 10.22
N PHE A 38 35.38 -30.43 9.07
CA PHE A 38 35.09 -29.55 7.93
C PHE A 38 33.64 -29.69 7.43
N LEU A 39 33.17 -30.93 7.26
CA LEU A 39 31.77 -31.19 6.87
C LEU A 39 30.77 -30.70 7.90
N HIS A 40 31.11 -30.75 9.19
CA HIS A 40 30.28 -30.20 10.26
C HIS A 40 30.07 -28.68 10.06
N PHE A 41 31.16 -27.92 9.90
CA PHE A 41 31.05 -26.47 9.68
C PHE A 41 30.33 -26.12 8.37
N LEU A 42 30.60 -26.89 7.31
CA LEU A 42 29.94 -26.69 6.03
C LEU A 42 28.40 -26.88 6.14
N ARG A 43 27.98 -27.98 6.79
CA ARG A 43 26.54 -28.25 7.02
C ARG A 43 25.89 -27.20 7.90
N GLN A 44 26.56 -26.74 8.94
CA GLN A 44 26.07 -25.67 9.81
C GLN A 44 25.95 -24.34 9.07
N GLY A 45 26.92 -24.00 8.21
CA GLY A 45 26.84 -22.82 7.35
C GLY A 45 25.66 -22.86 6.38
N ILE A 46 25.47 -24.00 5.71
CA ILE A 46 24.32 -24.19 4.79
C ILE A 46 22.99 -24.09 5.53
N ALA A 47 22.87 -24.69 6.71
CA ALA A 47 21.65 -24.61 7.52
C ALA A 47 21.36 -23.17 7.95
N SER A 48 22.36 -22.42 8.42
CA SER A 48 22.20 -21.03 8.82
C SER A 48 21.84 -20.09 7.67
N GLU A 49 22.34 -20.32 6.47
CA GLU A 49 21.96 -19.56 5.28
C GLU A 49 20.51 -19.84 4.87
N ASN A 50 20.07 -21.10 4.92
CA ASN A 50 18.68 -21.45 4.66
C ASN A 50 17.72 -20.82 5.68
N GLU A 51 18.04 -20.84 6.97
CA GLU A 51 17.24 -20.20 8.03
C GLU A 51 17.14 -18.67 7.83
N ARG A 52 18.22 -18.01 7.42
CA ARG A 52 18.21 -16.58 7.08
C ARG A 52 17.32 -16.29 5.88
N ALA A 53 17.45 -17.06 4.81
CA ALA A 53 16.63 -16.90 3.61
C ALA A 53 15.13 -17.09 3.91
N ASP A 54 14.79 -18.06 4.74
CA ASP A 54 13.42 -18.31 5.16
C ASP A 54 12.89 -17.19 6.08
N SER A 55 13.72 -16.67 6.98
CA SER A 55 13.37 -15.53 7.84
C SER A 55 13.09 -14.26 7.03
N ASP A 56 13.90 -13.99 6.00
CA ASP A 56 13.70 -12.84 5.13
C ASP A 56 12.43 -12.97 4.28
N ARG A 57 12.12 -14.20 3.81
CA ARG A 57 10.85 -14.50 3.12
C ARG A 57 9.64 -14.30 4.03
N LEU A 58 9.70 -14.80 5.26
CA LEU A 58 8.62 -14.63 6.25
C LEU A 58 8.38 -13.16 6.56
N ARG A 59 9.42 -12.36 6.78
CA ARG A 59 9.29 -10.91 6.97
C ARG A 59 8.63 -10.22 5.78
N SER A 60 9.01 -10.60 4.56
CA SER A 60 8.41 -10.05 3.35
C SER A 60 6.92 -10.39 3.24
N ILE A 61 6.55 -11.64 3.58
CA ILE A 61 5.15 -12.09 3.62
C ILE A 61 4.37 -11.35 4.70
N GLU A 62 4.94 -11.18 5.90
CA GLU A 62 4.31 -10.41 6.98
C GLU A 62 4.05 -8.95 6.58
N GLN A 63 5.01 -8.31 5.92
CA GLN A 63 4.84 -6.95 5.41
C GLN A 63 3.72 -6.86 4.37
N LEU A 64 3.67 -7.80 3.42
CA LEU A 64 2.60 -7.85 2.41
C LEU A 64 1.24 -8.12 3.05
N LEU A 65 1.17 -9.01 4.05
CA LEU A 65 -0.06 -9.27 4.79
C LEU A 65 -0.54 -8.04 5.56
N GLN A 66 0.36 -7.30 6.20
CA GLN A 66 0.01 -6.05 6.89
C GLN A 66 -0.50 -5.00 5.90
N GLU A 67 0.13 -4.90 4.74
CA GLU A 67 -0.32 -3.98 3.69
C GLU A 67 -1.70 -4.35 3.14
N ILE A 68 -1.96 -5.66 2.93
CA ILE A 68 -3.26 -6.16 2.51
C ILE A 68 -4.31 -5.93 3.59
N LEU A 69 -4.01 -6.24 4.86
CA LEU A 69 -4.92 -6.02 5.98
C LEU A 69 -5.26 -4.54 6.12
N HIS A 70 -4.27 -3.65 5.98
CA HIS A 70 -4.51 -2.20 6.01
C HIS A 70 -5.42 -1.73 4.87
N LYS A 71 -5.35 -2.38 3.71
CA LYS A 71 -6.26 -2.12 2.57
C LYS A 71 -7.65 -2.73 2.77
N VAL A 72 -7.75 -3.83 3.48
CA VAL A 72 -9.05 -4.51 3.76
C VAL A 72 -9.79 -3.86 4.92
N ASP A 73 -9.07 -3.41 5.97
CA ASP A 73 -9.64 -2.67 7.11
C ASP A 73 -9.90 -1.18 6.78
N ALA A 74 -9.41 -0.69 5.63
CA ALA A 74 -9.87 0.60 5.13
C ALA A 74 -11.39 0.52 4.95
N PRO A 75 -12.17 1.46 5.49
CA PRO A 75 -13.62 1.48 5.28
C PRO A 75 -13.88 1.35 3.79
N ALA A 76 -14.73 0.38 3.41
CA ALA A 76 -15.02 0.08 2.01
C ALA A 76 -15.21 1.39 1.26
N ALA A 77 -14.38 1.62 0.24
CA ALA A 77 -14.38 2.90 -0.47
C ALA A 77 -15.81 3.24 -0.88
N ALA A 78 -16.27 4.42 -0.49
CA ALA A 78 -17.64 4.85 -0.74
C ALA A 78 -17.94 4.75 -2.25
N SER A 79 -18.77 3.79 -2.62
CA SER A 79 -19.06 3.46 -4.02
C SER A 79 -20.43 3.99 -4.46
N SER A 80 -21.28 4.39 -3.52
CA SER A 80 -22.62 4.88 -3.83
C SER A 80 -22.72 6.41 -3.73
N ILE A 81 -23.57 7.00 -4.55
CA ILE A 81 -23.93 8.43 -4.45
C ILE A 81 -24.41 8.78 -3.04
N ALA A 82 -25.12 7.86 -2.37
CA ALA A 82 -25.65 8.07 -1.02
C ALA A 82 -24.52 8.20 0.04
N ASP A 83 -23.46 7.41 -0.08
CA ASP A 83 -22.32 7.48 0.81
C ASP A 83 -21.53 8.77 0.60
N VAL A 84 -21.26 9.14 -0.67
CA VAL A 84 -20.60 10.41 -1.02
C VAL A 84 -21.44 11.60 -0.49
N ARG A 85 -22.74 11.60 -0.73
CA ARG A 85 -23.66 12.64 -0.23
C ARG A 85 -23.54 12.81 1.28
N ARG A 86 -23.59 11.74 2.05
CA ARG A 86 -23.50 11.76 3.51
C ARG A 86 -22.17 12.35 3.99
N CYS A 87 -21.06 11.92 3.39
CA CYS A 87 -19.73 12.41 3.73
C CYS A 87 -19.56 13.88 3.37
N VAL A 88 -19.97 14.28 2.16
CA VAL A 88 -19.86 15.67 1.69
C VAL A 88 -20.75 16.60 2.52
N ALA A 89 -21.99 16.23 2.82
CA ALA A 89 -22.87 17.03 3.65
C ALA A 89 -22.27 17.27 5.05
N ALA A 90 -21.71 16.25 5.68
CA ALA A 90 -21.09 16.35 6.99
C ALA A 90 -19.85 17.25 7.01
N GLU A 91 -19.01 17.19 5.97
CA GLU A 91 -17.82 18.03 5.88
C GLU A 91 -18.14 19.46 5.40
N ALA A 92 -19.00 19.62 4.39
CA ALA A 92 -19.42 20.93 3.88
C ALA A 92 -20.13 21.77 4.95
N ALA A 93 -20.78 21.15 5.91
CA ALA A 93 -21.42 21.84 7.04
C ALA A 93 -20.45 22.70 7.86
N LYS A 94 -19.15 22.35 7.86
CA LYS A 94 -18.08 23.07 8.57
C LYS A 94 -17.62 24.33 7.84
N PHE A 95 -18.02 24.51 6.58
CA PHE A 95 -17.61 25.60 5.72
C PHE A 95 -18.83 26.40 5.25
N PRO A 96 -19.19 27.49 5.95
CA PRO A 96 -20.40 28.28 5.65
C PRO A 96 -20.43 28.87 4.23
N ALA A 97 -19.28 29.01 3.60
CA ALA A 97 -19.17 29.52 2.23
C ALA A 97 -19.63 28.52 1.16
N ILE A 98 -19.81 27.25 1.49
CA ILE A 98 -20.26 26.26 0.49
C ILE A 98 -21.80 26.33 0.43
N GLU A 99 -22.32 26.80 -0.69
CA GLU A 99 -23.76 26.83 -0.98
C GLU A 99 -24.23 25.50 -1.55
N LYS A 100 -23.46 24.96 -2.51
CA LYS A 100 -23.88 23.78 -3.23
C LYS A 100 -22.68 22.89 -3.56
N ALA A 101 -22.87 21.57 -3.46
CA ALA A 101 -21.94 20.56 -3.92
C ALA A 101 -22.61 19.67 -4.98
N ILE A 102 -21.97 19.53 -6.12
CA ILE A 102 -22.43 18.74 -7.26
C ILE A 102 -21.42 17.64 -7.49
N LEU A 103 -21.86 16.39 -7.43
CA LEU A 103 -21.09 15.21 -7.81
C LEU A 103 -21.25 15.00 -9.31
N PHE A 104 -20.16 14.75 -10.02
CA PHE A 104 -20.17 14.42 -11.43
C PHE A 104 -19.18 13.27 -11.72
N GLY A 105 -18.93 12.95 -12.99
CA GLY A 105 -18.00 11.90 -13.38
C GLY A 105 -18.54 10.48 -13.16
N SER A 106 -17.64 9.51 -13.01
CA SER A 106 -17.96 8.08 -13.03
C SER A 106 -18.92 7.66 -11.90
N ILE A 107 -18.77 8.22 -10.71
CA ILE A 107 -19.67 7.88 -9.57
C ILE A 107 -21.09 8.42 -9.84
N ALA A 108 -21.21 9.63 -10.39
CA ALA A 108 -22.52 10.19 -10.74
C ALA A 108 -23.23 9.40 -11.82
N ARG A 109 -22.49 8.89 -12.81
CA ARG A 109 -23.02 8.03 -13.88
C ARG A 109 -23.32 6.59 -13.45
N GLY A 110 -22.74 6.14 -12.33
CA GLY A 110 -22.88 4.76 -11.86
C GLY A 110 -21.93 3.76 -12.52
N ASP A 111 -20.89 4.23 -13.25
CA ASP A 111 -19.87 3.41 -13.90
C ASP A 111 -18.52 3.41 -13.17
N ALA A 112 -18.50 3.88 -11.92
CA ALA A 112 -17.32 3.96 -11.07
C ALA A 112 -16.76 2.58 -10.72
N GLY A 113 -15.44 2.41 -10.95
CA GLY A 113 -14.68 1.26 -10.48
C GLY A 113 -14.13 1.46 -9.04
N PRO A 114 -13.45 0.44 -8.50
CA PRO A 114 -12.85 0.50 -7.16
C PRO A 114 -11.81 1.64 -6.99
N GLN A 115 -11.16 2.03 -8.07
CA GLN A 115 -10.11 3.06 -8.11
C GLN A 115 -10.58 4.41 -8.67
N SER A 116 -11.88 4.57 -8.94
CA SER A 116 -12.41 5.82 -9.48
C SER A 116 -12.37 6.93 -8.45
N ASP A 117 -11.98 8.13 -8.89
CA ASP A 117 -11.95 9.33 -8.08
C ASP A 117 -13.37 9.87 -7.83
N VAL A 118 -13.49 10.75 -6.86
CA VAL A 118 -14.74 11.46 -6.55
C VAL A 118 -14.65 12.87 -7.12
N ASP A 119 -15.36 13.15 -8.19
CA ASP A 119 -15.36 14.45 -8.85
C ASP A 119 -16.45 15.37 -8.27
N LEU A 120 -16.05 16.46 -7.63
CA LEU A 120 -16.93 17.42 -6.99
C LEU A 120 -16.81 18.81 -7.60
N ARG A 121 -17.93 19.47 -7.84
CA ARG A 121 -17.97 20.91 -8.08
C ARG A 121 -18.63 21.59 -6.87
N LEU A 122 -17.96 22.58 -6.32
CA LEU A 122 -18.51 23.44 -5.27
C LEU A 122 -18.95 24.78 -5.88
N VAL A 123 -20.14 25.22 -5.46
CA VAL A 123 -20.61 26.59 -5.65
C VAL A 123 -20.43 27.30 -4.33
N LEU A 124 -19.74 28.43 -4.35
CA LEU A 124 -19.36 29.18 -3.16
C LEU A 124 -20.13 30.50 -3.06
N ASP A 125 -20.61 30.80 -1.87
CA ASP A 125 -21.10 32.12 -1.50
C ASP A 125 -19.93 33.09 -1.43
N ARG A 126 -19.86 34.02 -2.38
CA ARG A 126 -18.78 34.99 -2.48
C ARG A 126 -18.80 36.06 -1.38
N SER A 127 -19.86 36.16 -0.63
CA SER A 127 -19.91 37.03 0.54
C SER A 127 -19.16 36.46 1.73
N LYS A 128 -18.80 35.20 1.68
CA LYS A 128 -18.07 34.47 2.73
C LYS A 128 -16.67 34.08 2.28
N GLN A 129 -15.76 34.06 3.22
CA GLN A 129 -14.38 33.70 2.93
C GLN A 129 -14.27 32.18 2.79
N PHE A 130 -13.57 31.75 1.72
CA PHE A 130 -13.16 30.39 1.47
C PHE A 130 -11.77 30.39 0.83
N SER A 131 -10.79 30.02 1.62
CA SER A 131 -9.38 30.07 1.21
C SER A 131 -8.91 28.77 0.55
N LEU A 132 -7.76 28.80 -0.11
CA LEU A 132 -7.11 27.57 -0.60
C LEU A 132 -6.79 26.59 0.53
N TYR A 133 -6.56 27.10 1.73
CA TYR A 133 -6.35 26.27 2.92
C TYR A 133 -7.64 25.52 3.31
N ASP A 134 -8.79 26.19 3.24
CA ASP A 134 -10.09 25.56 3.50
C ASP A 134 -10.41 24.50 2.46
N LEU A 135 -10.10 24.76 1.19
CA LEU A 135 -10.24 23.79 0.11
C LEU A 135 -9.39 22.53 0.38
N ALA A 136 -8.10 22.72 0.71
CA ALA A 136 -7.20 21.61 1.01
C ALA A 136 -7.63 20.81 2.25
N ARG A 137 -8.15 21.48 3.29
CA ARG A 137 -8.73 20.82 4.48
C ARG A 137 -9.95 19.99 4.14
N LEU A 138 -10.85 20.54 3.35
CA LEU A 138 -12.05 19.84 2.90
C LEU A 138 -11.69 18.61 2.06
N GLN A 139 -10.79 18.78 1.08
CA GLN A 139 -10.34 17.71 0.22
C GLN A 139 -9.75 16.55 1.05
N LYS A 140 -8.78 16.81 1.92
CA LYS A 140 -8.18 15.80 2.79
C LYS A 140 -9.19 15.11 3.71
N ALA A 141 -10.15 15.86 4.25
CA ALA A 141 -11.17 15.28 5.10
C ALA A 141 -12.10 14.33 4.33
N LEU A 142 -12.44 14.67 3.09
CA LEU A 142 -13.24 13.84 2.20
C LEU A 142 -12.47 12.60 1.75
N GLU A 143 -11.22 12.73 1.30
CA GLU A 143 -10.35 11.63 0.91
C GLU A 143 -10.24 10.59 2.05
N LYS A 144 -10.00 11.07 3.27
CA LYS A 144 -9.92 10.19 4.45
C LYS A 144 -11.22 9.45 4.72
N ARG A 145 -12.37 10.07 4.52
CA ARG A 145 -13.70 9.47 4.81
C ARG A 145 -14.20 8.56 3.71
N LEU A 146 -13.87 8.90 2.45
CA LEU A 146 -14.32 8.17 1.28
C LEU A 146 -13.34 7.07 0.88
N SER A 147 -12.10 7.10 1.41
CA SER A 147 -11.00 6.22 1.03
C SER A 147 -10.75 6.22 -0.49
N ARG A 148 -10.89 7.41 -1.10
CA ARG A 148 -10.73 7.67 -2.53
C ARG A 148 -10.09 9.03 -2.74
N GLU A 149 -9.44 9.22 -3.88
CA GLU A 149 -9.03 10.55 -4.31
C GLU A 149 -10.27 11.42 -4.58
N VAL A 150 -10.15 12.72 -4.30
CA VAL A 150 -11.25 13.67 -4.43
C VAL A 150 -10.79 14.88 -5.22
N ASP A 151 -11.33 15.06 -6.39
CA ASP A 151 -11.09 16.23 -7.21
C ASP A 151 -12.16 17.28 -7.00
N ILE A 152 -11.73 18.49 -6.58
CA ILE A 152 -12.66 19.58 -6.26
C ILE A 152 -12.47 20.78 -7.18
N ILE A 153 -13.52 21.17 -7.88
CA ILE A 153 -13.58 22.36 -8.70
C ILE A 153 -14.41 23.44 -8.01
N THR A 154 -13.80 24.61 -7.83
CA THR A 154 -14.47 25.79 -7.23
C THR A 154 -14.65 26.96 -8.21
N ALA A 155 -14.24 26.81 -9.48
CA ALA A 155 -14.31 27.87 -10.49
C ALA A 155 -15.77 28.18 -10.87
N ASP A 156 -16.13 29.45 -10.86
CA ASP A 156 -17.48 29.90 -11.26
C ASP A 156 -17.72 29.69 -12.75
N THR A 157 -16.71 29.98 -13.55
CA THR A 157 -16.78 29.84 -15.00
C THR A 157 -15.81 28.73 -15.42
N LEU A 158 -16.36 27.65 -15.96
CA LEU A 158 -15.58 26.56 -16.48
C LEU A 158 -15.13 26.90 -17.93
N LYS A 159 -13.83 27.10 -18.11
CA LYS A 159 -13.25 27.38 -19.42
C LYS A 159 -13.35 26.16 -20.34
N ASN A 160 -13.37 24.95 -19.81
CA ASN A 160 -13.53 23.72 -20.56
C ASN A 160 -15.02 23.45 -20.79
N GLN A 161 -15.49 23.64 -22.03
CA GLN A 161 -16.88 23.43 -22.41
C GLN A 161 -17.34 21.98 -22.21
N ASN A 162 -16.47 21.00 -22.49
CA ASN A 162 -16.81 19.58 -22.29
C ASN A 162 -17.08 19.26 -20.83
N LEU A 163 -16.25 19.80 -19.93
CA LEU A 163 -16.44 19.65 -18.48
C LEU A 163 -17.71 20.35 -18.00
N ALA A 164 -18.00 21.54 -18.53
CA ALA A 164 -19.23 22.27 -18.22
C ALA A 164 -20.48 21.51 -18.66
N MET A 165 -20.43 20.89 -19.84
CA MET A 165 -21.50 20.05 -20.37
C MET A 165 -21.68 18.78 -19.55
N ALA A 166 -20.60 18.08 -19.19
CA ALA A 166 -20.64 16.88 -18.34
C ALA A 166 -21.28 17.18 -16.99
N ILE A 167 -20.86 18.25 -16.31
CA ILE A 167 -21.46 18.66 -15.03
C ILE A 167 -22.95 19.02 -15.19
N LYS A 168 -23.33 19.63 -16.30
CA LYS A 168 -24.73 19.99 -16.56
C LYS A 168 -25.62 18.78 -16.85
N GLN A 169 -25.09 17.77 -17.54
CA GLN A 169 -25.85 16.58 -17.97
C GLN A 169 -25.86 15.48 -16.91
N GLU A 170 -24.74 15.26 -16.25
CA GLU A 170 -24.51 14.12 -15.36
C GLU A 170 -24.45 14.51 -13.87
N GLY A 171 -24.34 15.82 -13.61
CA GLY A 171 -24.15 16.33 -12.25
C GLY A 171 -25.33 16.07 -11.33
N VAL A 172 -25.08 15.42 -10.21
CA VAL A 172 -26.05 15.17 -9.16
C VAL A 172 -25.79 16.13 -8.00
N THR A 173 -26.76 16.97 -7.65
CA THR A 173 -26.65 17.80 -6.46
C THR A 173 -26.70 16.91 -5.22
N ILE A 174 -25.62 16.93 -4.44
CA ILE A 174 -25.47 16.10 -3.24
C ILE A 174 -25.54 16.90 -1.95
N ASN A 175 -25.35 18.21 -2.02
CA ASN A 175 -25.56 19.13 -0.89
C ASN A 175 -26.00 20.48 -1.43
N GLU A 176 -26.96 21.11 -0.76
CA GLU A 176 -27.48 22.46 -1.06
C GLU A 176 -28.00 23.08 0.22
N ARG A 177 -27.69 24.35 0.44
CA ARG A 177 -28.18 25.17 1.57
C ARG A 177 -29.22 26.18 1.13
#